data_f196e802736ec23a560280496257be00
#
_entry.id   f196e802736ec23a560280496257be00
#
_cell.length_a   1.000
_cell.length_b   1.000
_cell.length_c   1.000
_cell.angle_alpha   90.00
_cell.angle_beta   90.00
_cell.angle_gamma   90.00
#
_symmetry.space_group_name_H-M   'P 1'
#
loop_
_entity.id
_entity.type
_entity.pdbx_description
1 polymer ?
#
loop_
_entity_poly.entity_id
_entity_poly.type
_entity_poly.pdbx_seq_one_letter_code
_entity_poly.pdbx_strand_id
1 'polypeptide(L)'
;MPRVLLHCCCAPCASSVLEYLTQYFQVTVLWYNPNLYPQAEFDRRFRALVELIEKMGLADKVDILAEPWKNQDYLRRIKGLEDEPEHGLRCTECFRVRLLETARLCKHYGYDYFCSTLTLSRHKNAELINDIGEELARASGTSWLPSDFKKRDGENRSIELCEEHNIYRQLYCGCEYSMRRRIEVGESMGQTPGESTGGAV
;
A
#
# COMPACT_ATOMS: atom_id res chain seq x y z
N MET A 1 -3.31 21.49 -11.42
CA MET A 1 -2.43 20.64 -10.59
C MET A 1 -2.04 19.42 -11.41
N PRO A 2 -0.80 18.95 -11.34
CA PRO A 2 -0.40 17.71 -12.00
C PRO A 2 -1.17 16.51 -11.42
N ARG A 3 -1.33 15.46 -12.23
CA ARG A 3 -2.04 14.23 -11.88
C ARG A 3 -1.08 13.15 -11.43
N VAL A 4 -1.33 12.54 -10.28
CA VAL A 4 -0.50 11.45 -9.77
C VAL A 4 -1.33 10.18 -9.55
N LEU A 5 -0.81 9.05 -10.02
CA LEU A 5 -1.33 7.71 -9.72
C LEU A 5 -0.58 7.15 -8.50
N LEU A 6 -1.26 7.10 -7.36
CA LEU A 6 -0.70 6.62 -6.09
C LEU A 6 -1.05 5.15 -5.87
N HIS A 7 -0.10 4.23 -6.05
CA HIS A 7 -0.30 2.86 -5.58
C HIS A 7 -0.49 2.83 -4.06
N CYS A 8 -1.61 2.30 -3.61
CA CYS A 8 -1.96 2.21 -2.19
C CYS A 8 -1.95 0.76 -1.70
N CYS A 9 -1.15 0.47 -0.69
CA CYS A 9 -1.06 -0.88 -0.10
C CYS A 9 -2.10 -1.13 1.02
N CYS A 10 -2.57 -0.09 1.69
CA CYS A 10 -3.53 -0.17 2.81
C CYS A 10 -3.94 1.24 3.26
N ALA A 11 -5.05 1.35 3.99
CA ALA A 11 -5.54 2.60 4.54
C ALA A 11 -4.54 3.31 5.46
N PRO A 12 -3.91 2.66 6.45
CA PRO A 12 -2.92 3.33 7.29
C PRO A 12 -1.80 3.98 6.49
N CYS A 13 -1.25 3.27 5.48
CA CYS A 13 -0.19 3.84 4.66
C CYS A 13 -0.68 4.96 3.73
N ALA A 14 -1.98 5.04 3.44
CA ALA A 14 -2.55 6.08 2.60
C ALA A 14 -2.81 7.38 3.37
N SER A 15 -3.09 7.35 4.68
CA SER A 15 -3.63 8.46 5.44
C SER A 15 -2.76 9.72 5.37
N SER A 16 -1.58 9.73 5.94
CA SER A 16 -0.67 10.88 5.91
C SER A 16 -0.15 11.21 4.49
N VAL A 17 -0.06 10.21 3.62
CA VAL A 17 0.35 10.42 2.22
C VAL A 17 -0.72 11.18 1.44
N LEU A 18 -2.00 10.85 1.62
CA LEU A 18 -3.10 11.59 1.00
C LEU A 18 -3.23 13.00 1.58
N GLU A 19 -3.14 13.17 2.91
CA GLU A 19 -3.11 14.48 3.56
C GLU A 19 -2.03 15.39 2.95
N TYR A 20 -0.86 14.82 2.61
CA TYR A 20 0.23 15.56 2.00
C TYR A 20 0.04 15.78 0.49
N LEU A 21 -0.20 14.73 -0.29
CA LEU A 21 -0.20 14.80 -1.75
C LEU A 21 -1.37 15.62 -2.31
N THR A 22 -2.53 15.60 -1.68
CA THR A 22 -3.72 16.37 -2.14
C THR A 22 -3.54 17.88 -2.08
N GLN A 23 -2.49 18.37 -1.42
CA GLN A 23 -2.11 19.77 -1.43
C GLN A 23 -1.43 20.20 -2.74
N TYR A 24 -0.85 19.26 -3.48
CA TYR A 24 0.01 19.56 -4.64
C TYR A 24 -0.44 18.87 -5.93
N PHE A 25 -1.24 17.80 -5.84
CA PHE A 25 -1.61 16.94 -6.96
C PHE A 25 -3.12 16.67 -7.00
N GLN A 26 -3.62 16.39 -8.21
CA GLN A 26 -4.84 15.62 -8.37
C GLN A 26 -4.47 14.15 -8.17
N VAL A 27 -4.97 13.55 -7.09
CA VAL A 27 -4.57 12.20 -6.70
C VAL A 27 -5.61 11.19 -7.16
N THR A 28 -5.17 10.16 -7.89
CA THR A 28 -5.93 8.93 -8.08
C THR A 28 -5.22 7.81 -7.32
N VAL A 29 -5.92 7.17 -6.40
CA VAL A 29 -5.42 6.00 -5.69
C VAL A 29 -5.60 4.76 -6.56
N LEU A 30 -4.53 4.03 -6.80
CA LEU A 30 -4.59 2.70 -7.40
C LEU A 30 -4.65 1.64 -6.30
N TRP A 31 -5.75 0.89 -6.29
CA TRP A 31 -5.88 -0.32 -5.48
C TRP A 31 -5.53 -1.55 -6.32
N TYR A 32 -4.26 -1.96 -6.31
CA TYR A 32 -3.76 -3.17 -6.94
C TYR A 32 -2.79 -3.91 -6.01
N ASN A 33 -3.29 -4.90 -5.30
CA ASN A 33 -2.55 -5.62 -4.26
C ASN A 33 -2.71 -7.14 -4.42
N PRO A 34 -2.10 -7.74 -5.47
CA PRO A 34 -2.23 -9.17 -5.74
C PRO A 34 -1.57 -10.05 -4.66
N ASN A 35 -0.71 -9.47 -3.83
CA ASN A 35 -0.05 -10.15 -2.70
C ASN A 35 -0.97 -10.37 -1.49
N LEU A 36 -2.08 -9.63 -1.37
CA LEU A 36 -2.96 -9.76 -0.20
C LEU A 36 -3.65 -11.13 -0.19
N TYR A 37 -3.65 -11.77 0.97
CA TYR A 37 -4.20 -13.09 1.20
C TYR A 37 -4.78 -13.20 2.63
N PRO A 38 -5.92 -13.86 2.82
CA PRO A 38 -6.85 -14.31 1.78
C PRO A 38 -7.62 -13.15 1.12
N GLN A 39 -8.51 -13.46 0.15
CA GLN A 39 -9.34 -12.43 -0.51
C GLN A 39 -10.15 -11.59 0.48
N ALA A 40 -10.64 -12.19 1.55
CA ALA A 40 -11.37 -11.46 2.59
C ALA A 40 -10.54 -10.32 3.23
N GLU A 41 -9.22 -10.50 3.35
CA GLU A 41 -8.31 -9.45 3.83
C GLU A 41 -8.09 -8.37 2.77
N PHE A 42 -8.01 -8.74 1.49
CA PHE A 42 -7.98 -7.77 0.39
C PHE A 42 -9.23 -6.87 0.42
N ASP A 43 -10.42 -7.47 0.56
CA ASP A 43 -11.69 -6.76 0.61
C ASP A 43 -11.79 -5.89 1.89
N ARG A 44 -11.32 -6.39 3.03
CA ARG A 44 -11.31 -5.65 4.31
C ARG A 44 -10.45 -4.39 4.22
N ARG A 45 -9.23 -4.52 3.67
CA ARG A 45 -8.32 -3.37 3.52
C ARG A 45 -8.82 -2.37 2.49
N PHE A 46 -9.49 -2.83 1.45
CA PHE A 46 -10.10 -1.94 0.46
C PHE A 46 -11.24 -1.11 1.11
N ARG A 47 -12.15 -1.77 1.85
CA ARG A 47 -13.19 -1.05 2.58
C ARG A 47 -12.61 -0.02 3.55
N ALA A 48 -11.57 -0.38 4.29
CA ALA A 48 -10.90 0.54 5.20
C ALA A 48 -10.28 1.76 4.47
N LEU A 49 -9.78 1.57 3.24
CA LEU A 49 -9.27 2.67 2.41
C LEU A 49 -10.38 3.62 1.97
N VAL A 50 -11.51 3.09 1.50
CA VAL A 50 -12.68 3.91 1.11
C VAL A 50 -13.18 4.70 2.32
N GLU A 51 -13.36 4.02 3.45
CA GLU A 51 -13.78 4.64 4.72
C GLU A 51 -12.82 5.75 5.17
N LEU A 52 -11.52 5.54 5.04
CA LEU A 52 -10.51 6.56 5.35
C LEU A 52 -10.70 7.82 4.49
N ILE A 53 -10.82 7.65 3.17
CA ILE A 53 -10.97 8.77 2.22
C ILE A 53 -12.23 9.59 2.54
N GLU A 54 -13.34 8.91 2.85
CA GLU A 54 -14.59 9.55 3.25
C GLU A 54 -14.43 10.32 4.58
N LYS A 55 -13.90 9.69 5.62
CA LYS A 55 -13.73 10.28 6.96
C LYS A 55 -12.74 11.44 6.97
N MET A 56 -11.73 11.42 6.11
CA MET A 56 -10.81 12.55 5.92
C MET A 56 -11.42 13.70 5.10
N GLY A 57 -12.65 13.59 4.61
CA GLY A 57 -13.27 14.60 3.76
C GLY A 57 -12.58 14.76 2.40
N LEU A 58 -12.03 13.68 1.87
CA LEU A 58 -11.27 13.67 0.60
C LEU A 58 -12.06 13.04 -0.57
N ALA A 59 -13.31 12.64 -0.36
CA ALA A 59 -14.11 11.95 -1.38
C ALA A 59 -14.27 12.75 -2.69
N ASP A 60 -14.31 14.07 -2.62
CA ASP A 60 -14.41 14.97 -3.79
C ASP A 60 -13.03 15.33 -4.40
N LYS A 61 -11.93 14.88 -3.80
CA LYS A 61 -10.55 15.26 -4.18
C LYS A 61 -9.70 14.08 -4.63
N VAL A 62 -10.12 12.87 -4.33
CA VAL A 62 -9.34 11.64 -4.55
C VAL A 62 -10.19 10.63 -5.29
N ASP A 63 -9.78 10.32 -6.51
CA ASP A 63 -10.38 9.22 -7.27
C ASP A 63 -9.80 7.87 -6.85
N ILE A 64 -10.58 6.80 -7.02
CA ILE A 64 -10.12 5.42 -6.76
C ILE A 64 -10.22 4.61 -8.05
N LEU A 65 -9.08 4.07 -8.48
CA LEU A 65 -8.97 3.07 -9.53
C LEU A 65 -8.71 1.70 -8.86
N ALA A 66 -9.70 0.84 -8.85
CA ALA A 66 -9.60 -0.47 -8.21
C ALA A 66 -9.48 -1.59 -9.23
N GLU A 67 -8.40 -2.37 -9.13
CA GLU A 67 -8.22 -3.61 -9.87
C GLU A 67 -8.75 -4.79 -9.04
N PRO A 68 -9.32 -5.82 -9.69
CA PRO A 68 -9.80 -7.01 -8.99
C PRO A 68 -8.65 -7.77 -8.32
N TRP A 69 -8.99 -8.57 -7.32
CA TRP A 69 -8.02 -9.45 -6.67
C TRP A 69 -7.50 -10.52 -7.64
N LYS A 70 -6.18 -10.47 -7.91
CA LYS A 70 -5.48 -11.35 -8.86
C LYS A 70 -4.27 -12.00 -8.20
N ASN A 71 -4.48 -12.76 -7.13
CA ASN A 71 -3.39 -13.36 -6.35
C ASN A 71 -2.44 -14.23 -7.20
N GLN A 72 -2.95 -14.83 -8.28
CA GLN A 72 -2.14 -15.61 -9.23
C GLN A 72 -1.02 -14.78 -9.90
N ASP A 73 -1.20 -13.47 -10.08
CA ASP A 73 -0.17 -12.61 -10.65
C ASP A 73 1.04 -12.50 -9.70
N TYR A 74 0.76 -12.39 -8.41
CA TYR A 74 1.78 -12.43 -7.37
C TYR A 74 2.47 -13.79 -7.28
N LEU A 75 1.70 -14.87 -7.18
CA LEU A 75 2.23 -16.23 -7.04
C LEU A 75 3.13 -16.62 -8.23
N ARG A 76 2.74 -16.28 -9.45
CA ARG A 76 3.59 -16.51 -10.64
C ARG A 76 4.91 -15.75 -10.56
N ARG A 77 4.88 -14.53 -10.04
CA ARG A 77 6.07 -13.67 -9.95
C ARG A 77 7.08 -14.14 -8.92
N ILE A 78 6.60 -14.71 -7.82
CA ILE A 78 7.45 -15.16 -6.71
C ILE A 78 7.80 -16.65 -6.78
N LYS A 79 7.44 -17.33 -7.86
CA LYS A 79 7.73 -18.76 -8.04
C LYS A 79 9.23 -19.04 -7.89
N GLY A 80 9.58 -19.94 -6.96
CA GLY A 80 10.94 -20.29 -6.59
C GLY A 80 11.57 -19.37 -5.53
N LEU A 81 10.79 -18.42 -4.98
CA LEU A 81 11.19 -17.53 -3.89
C LEU A 81 10.33 -17.73 -2.63
N GLU A 82 9.58 -18.85 -2.55
CA GLU A 82 8.64 -19.12 -1.47
C GLU A 82 9.31 -19.17 -0.10
N ASP A 83 10.53 -19.71 -0.06
CA ASP A 83 11.32 -19.89 1.17
C ASP A 83 12.18 -18.66 1.53
N GLU A 84 12.17 -17.63 0.69
CA GLU A 84 12.88 -16.38 1.00
C GLU A 84 12.35 -15.74 2.29
N PRO A 85 13.23 -15.19 3.14
CA PRO A 85 12.80 -14.48 4.33
C PRO A 85 11.96 -13.24 4.01
N GLU A 86 11.25 -12.73 4.99
CA GLU A 86 10.65 -11.40 4.90
C GLU A 86 11.75 -10.35 4.67
N HIS A 87 11.50 -9.39 3.79
CA HIS A 87 12.45 -8.40 3.25
C HIS A 87 13.51 -8.92 2.27
N GLY A 88 13.52 -10.22 1.94
CA GLY A 88 14.37 -10.83 0.90
C GLY A 88 13.84 -10.60 -0.53
N LEU A 89 14.35 -11.44 -1.46
CA LEU A 89 14.02 -11.32 -2.90
C LEU A 89 12.53 -11.45 -3.18
N ARG A 90 11.80 -12.29 -2.45
CA ARG A 90 10.33 -12.40 -2.57
C ARG A 90 9.65 -11.06 -2.34
N CYS A 91 10.07 -10.27 -1.35
CA CYS A 91 9.51 -8.95 -1.08
C CYS A 91 9.88 -7.94 -2.16
N THR A 92 11.09 -8.00 -2.70
CA THR A 92 11.54 -7.18 -3.84
C THR A 92 10.65 -7.41 -5.07
N GLU A 93 10.40 -8.68 -5.44
CA GLU A 93 9.50 -9.03 -6.53
C GLU A 93 8.04 -8.64 -6.23
N CYS A 94 7.63 -8.70 -4.98
CA CYS A 94 6.31 -8.19 -4.55
C CYS A 94 6.17 -6.68 -4.76
N PHE A 95 7.21 -5.88 -4.54
CA PHE A 95 7.19 -4.46 -4.87
C PHE A 95 7.14 -4.26 -6.38
N ARG A 96 7.99 -4.98 -7.12
CA ARG A 96 8.10 -4.88 -8.57
C ARG A 96 6.76 -5.17 -9.28
N VAL A 97 6.04 -6.23 -8.93
CA VAL A 97 4.76 -6.56 -9.59
C VAL A 97 3.73 -5.45 -9.41
N ARG A 98 3.68 -4.84 -8.23
CA ARG A 98 2.72 -3.75 -7.93
C ARG A 98 3.09 -2.46 -8.65
N LEU A 99 4.37 -2.08 -8.62
CA LEU A 99 4.84 -0.87 -9.29
C LEU A 99 4.83 -0.98 -10.81
N LEU A 100 5.05 -2.18 -11.36
CA LEU A 100 4.94 -2.43 -12.80
C LEU A 100 3.53 -2.15 -13.32
N GLU A 101 2.51 -2.64 -12.62
CA GLU A 101 1.11 -2.36 -12.99
C GLU A 101 0.78 -0.88 -12.82
N THR A 102 1.32 -0.24 -11.77
CA THR A 102 1.13 1.19 -11.56
C THR A 102 1.73 2.01 -12.70
N ALA A 103 2.95 1.69 -13.14
CA ALA A 103 3.60 2.35 -14.28
C ALA A 103 2.82 2.12 -15.59
N ARG A 104 2.34 0.89 -15.82
CA ARG A 104 1.51 0.55 -16.98
C ARG A 104 0.22 1.39 -17.04
N LEU A 105 -0.49 1.49 -15.92
CA LEU A 105 -1.73 2.26 -15.81
C LEU A 105 -1.48 3.76 -15.84
N CYS A 106 -0.36 4.22 -15.25
CA CYS A 106 0.08 5.61 -15.36
C CYS A 106 0.21 6.03 -16.83
N LYS A 107 0.90 5.23 -17.64
CA LYS A 107 1.02 5.47 -19.09
C LYS A 107 -0.32 5.40 -19.81
N HIS A 108 -1.12 4.37 -19.51
CA HIS A 108 -2.40 4.12 -20.20
C HIS A 108 -3.39 5.29 -20.02
N TYR A 109 -3.49 5.83 -18.81
CA TYR A 109 -4.41 6.90 -18.48
C TYR A 109 -3.79 8.31 -18.55
N GLY A 110 -2.50 8.41 -18.88
CA GLY A 110 -1.80 9.69 -19.06
C GLY A 110 -1.65 10.49 -17.78
N TYR A 111 -1.32 9.83 -16.65
CA TYR A 111 -0.91 10.54 -15.44
C TYR A 111 0.49 11.13 -15.62
N ASP A 112 0.74 12.30 -15.00
CA ASP A 112 2.04 12.96 -15.03
C ASP A 112 3.09 12.20 -14.24
N TYR A 113 2.66 11.61 -13.11
CA TYR A 113 3.53 10.86 -12.20
C TYR A 113 2.84 9.61 -11.64
N PHE A 114 3.66 8.65 -11.21
CA PHE A 114 3.21 7.59 -10.32
C PHE A 114 4.12 7.46 -9.10
N CYS A 115 3.58 7.00 -7.97
CA CYS A 115 4.31 6.75 -6.73
C CYS A 115 3.61 5.68 -5.89
N SER A 116 4.10 5.43 -4.67
CA SER A 116 3.53 4.39 -3.82
C SER A 116 3.58 4.75 -2.34
N THR A 117 2.54 4.37 -1.60
CA THR A 117 2.51 4.42 -0.13
C THR A 117 3.46 3.42 0.54
N LEU A 118 4.11 2.54 -0.23
CA LEU A 118 5.06 1.56 0.33
C LEU A 118 6.22 2.21 1.08
N THR A 119 6.63 3.41 0.67
CA THR A 119 7.75 4.14 1.27
C THR A 119 7.41 4.79 2.62
N LEU A 120 6.16 4.70 3.10
CA LEU A 120 5.77 5.16 4.43
C LEU A 120 6.21 4.19 5.53
N SER A 121 6.18 2.89 5.27
CA SER A 121 6.44 1.86 6.29
C SER A 121 7.91 1.81 6.70
N ARG A 122 8.20 1.85 8.00
CA ARG A 122 9.55 1.63 8.57
C ARG A 122 10.14 0.27 8.22
N HIS A 123 9.28 -0.71 7.97
CA HIS A 123 9.68 -2.08 7.62
C HIS A 123 10.02 -2.27 6.14
N LYS A 124 9.99 -1.20 5.34
CA LYS A 124 10.29 -1.29 3.91
C LYS A 124 11.43 -0.35 3.53
N ASN A 125 12.33 -0.86 2.70
CA ASN A 125 13.44 -0.07 2.18
C ASN A 125 12.92 0.90 1.10
N ALA A 126 12.87 2.21 1.45
CA ALA A 126 12.40 3.25 0.54
C ALA A 126 13.35 3.45 -0.65
N GLU A 127 14.66 3.28 -0.46
CA GLU A 127 15.65 3.39 -1.53
C GLU A 127 15.40 2.33 -2.60
N LEU A 128 15.30 1.06 -2.21
CA LEU A 128 14.98 -0.04 -3.12
C LEU A 128 13.66 0.19 -3.88
N ILE A 129 12.63 0.72 -3.20
CA ILE A 129 11.32 1.00 -3.84
C ILE A 129 11.47 2.13 -4.85
N ASN A 130 12.23 3.18 -4.55
CA ASN A 130 12.52 4.27 -5.49
C ASN A 130 13.34 3.78 -6.69
N ASP A 131 14.36 2.94 -6.48
CA ASP A 131 15.15 2.36 -7.57
C ASP A 131 14.29 1.56 -8.54
N ILE A 132 13.39 0.71 -8.01
CA ILE A 132 12.41 -0.03 -8.83
C ILE A 132 11.48 0.94 -9.57
N GLY A 133 10.97 1.96 -8.88
CA GLY A 133 10.08 2.96 -9.47
C GLY A 133 10.73 3.71 -10.63
N GLU A 134 11.97 4.14 -10.47
CA GLU A 134 12.73 4.84 -11.51
C GLU A 134 13.09 3.93 -12.70
N GLU A 135 13.48 2.67 -12.44
CA GLU A 135 13.71 1.67 -13.48
C GLU A 135 12.46 1.50 -14.35
N LEU A 136 11.29 1.30 -13.69
CA LEU A 136 10.03 1.09 -14.38
C LEU A 136 9.54 2.34 -15.12
N ALA A 137 9.78 3.53 -14.57
CA ALA A 137 9.47 4.80 -15.22
C ALA A 137 10.25 4.96 -16.53
N ARG A 138 11.56 4.69 -16.49
CA ARG A 138 12.41 4.70 -17.71
C ARG A 138 11.94 3.69 -18.76
N ALA A 139 11.62 2.48 -18.32
CA ALA A 139 11.16 1.40 -19.22
C ALA A 139 9.80 1.68 -19.87
N SER A 140 8.89 2.33 -19.14
CA SER A 140 7.53 2.63 -19.63
C SER A 140 7.40 3.99 -20.31
N GLY A 141 8.38 4.88 -20.17
CA GLY A 141 8.29 6.26 -20.64
C GLY A 141 7.31 7.10 -19.80
N THR A 142 7.26 6.85 -18.49
CA THR A 142 6.48 7.59 -17.51
C THR A 142 7.41 8.28 -16.50
N SER A 143 6.86 8.97 -15.48
CA SER A 143 7.66 9.63 -14.45
C SER A 143 7.33 9.05 -13.07
N TRP A 144 8.37 8.55 -12.39
CA TRP A 144 8.29 8.21 -10.98
C TRP A 144 8.38 9.46 -10.12
N LEU A 145 7.57 9.56 -9.07
CA LEU A 145 7.70 10.59 -8.02
C LEU A 145 8.48 9.99 -6.85
N PRO A 146 9.79 10.24 -6.74
CA PRO A 146 10.62 9.72 -5.66
C PRO A 146 10.10 10.18 -4.30
N SER A 147 9.98 9.26 -3.36
CA SER A 147 9.42 9.59 -2.06
C SER A 147 10.03 8.76 -0.93
N ASP A 148 10.11 9.36 0.23
CA ASP A 148 10.30 8.67 1.51
C ASP A 148 9.30 9.28 2.51
N PHE A 149 8.08 8.78 2.47
CA PHE A 149 6.97 9.33 3.26
C PHE A 149 7.10 9.09 4.77
N LYS A 150 8.11 8.30 5.22
CA LYS A 150 8.48 8.20 6.65
C LYS A 150 9.06 9.49 7.20
N LYS A 151 9.75 10.24 6.32
CA LYS A 151 10.35 11.52 6.70
C LYS A 151 9.28 12.51 7.14
N ARG A 152 9.68 13.50 7.93
CA ARG A 152 8.78 14.52 8.52
C ARG A 152 7.65 13.90 9.35
N ASP A 153 7.97 12.84 10.07
CA ASP A 153 7.06 12.17 11.00
C ASP A 153 5.81 11.52 10.37
N GLY A 154 5.89 11.23 9.07
CA GLY A 154 4.74 10.74 8.29
C GLY A 154 4.16 9.43 8.82
N GLU A 155 4.97 8.55 9.42
CA GLU A 155 4.48 7.31 10.01
C GLU A 155 3.68 7.55 11.30
N ASN A 156 4.14 8.43 12.21
CA ASN A 156 3.40 8.78 13.41
C ASN A 156 2.11 9.52 13.05
N ARG A 157 2.19 10.43 12.07
CA ARG A 157 0.98 11.10 11.56
C ARG A 157 -0.05 10.11 11.00
N SER A 158 0.41 9.05 10.34
CA SER A 158 -0.45 7.95 9.88
C SER A 158 -1.14 7.21 11.04
N ILE A 159 -0.44 7.02 12.15
CA ILE A 159 -1.00 6.39 13.36
C ILE A 159 -2.09 7.28 13.94
N GLU A 160 -1.80 8.57 14.15
CA GLU A 160 -2.74 9.56 14.66
C GLU A 160 -4.02 9.63 13.82
N LEU A 161 -3.89 9.73 12.49
CA LEU A 161 -5.04 9.77 11.59
C LEU A 161 -5.90 8.49 11.66
N CYS A 162 -5.26 7.33 11.81
CA CYS A 162 -6.01 6.08 11.97
C CYS A 162 -6.76 6.00 13.30
N GLU A 163 -6.20 6.57 14.38
CA GLU A 163 -6.86 6.66 15.68
C GLU A 163 -7.99 7.68 15.64
N GLU A 164 -7.74 8.88 15.10
CA GLU A 164 -8.72 9.96 14.95
C GLU A 164 -9.96 9.51 14.17
N HIS A 165 -9.75 8.75 13.09
CA HIS A 165 -10.82 8.30 12.21
C HIS A 165 -11.30 6.87 12.50
N ASN A 166 -10.79 6.21 13.55
CA ASN A 166 -11.11 4.82 13.89
C ASN A 166 -10.98 3.85 12.71
N ILE A 167 -9.81 3.84 12.06
CA ILE A 167 -9.51 3.04 10.86
C ILE A 167 -8.80 1.75 11.24
N TYR A 168 -9.23 0.64 10.61
CA TYR A 168 -8.57 -0.66 10.74
C TYR A 168 -7.08 -0.58 10.40
N ARG A 169 -6.24 -1.06 11.31
CA ARG A 169 -4.79 -1.17 11.15
C ARG A 169 -4.36 -2.62 11.20
N GLN A 170 -3.86 -3.13 10.09
CA GLN A 170 -3.22 -4.44 10.03
C GLN A 170 -1.83 -4.39 10.68
N LEU A 171 -1.43 -5.51 11.28
CA LEU A 171 -0.12 -5.66 11.93
C LEU A 171 0.84 -6.56 11.13
N TYR A 172 0.53 -6.86 9.86
CA TYR A 172 1.38 -7.65 8.97
C TYR A 172 1.31 -7.13 7.54
N CYS A 173 2.27 -7.53 6.70
CA CYS A 173 2.38 -7.04 5.33
C CYS A 173 1.15 -7.39 4.46
N GLY A 174 0.52 -8.54 4.73
CA GLY A 174 -0.71 -8.98 4.08
C GLY A 174 -0.55 -10.14 3.11
N CYS A 175 0.67 -10.57 2.78
CA CYS A 175 0.86 -11.77 2.00
C CYS A 175 0.71 -13.03 2.88
N GLU A 176 0.44 -14.17 2.25
CA GLU A 176 0.30 -15.45 2.91
C GLU A 176 1.49 -15.79 3.81
N TYR A 177 2.71 -15.51 3.39
CA TYR A 177 3.94 -15.80 4.13
C TYR A 177 4.07 -14.97 5.41
N SER A 178 3.76 -13.68 5.33
CA SER A 178 3.72 -12.79 6.49
C SER A 178 2.60 -13.17 7.47
N MET A 179 1.47 -13.64 6.95
CA MET A 179 0.35 -14.14 7.75
C MET A 179 0.74 -15.42 8.50
N ARG A 180 1.29 -16.42 7.80
CA ARG A 180 1.73 -17.69 8.41
C ARG A 180 2.70 -17.45 9.55
N ARG A 181 3.70 -16.62 9.36
CA ARG A 181 4.69 -16.28 10.39
C ARG A 181 4.04 -15.72 11.66
N ARG A 182 3.05 -14.81 11.52
CA ARG A 182 2.36 -14.26 12.71
C ARG A 182 1.52 -15.30 13.44
N ILE A 183 0.86 -16.18 12.70
CA ILE A 183 0.10 -17.30 13.29
C ILE A 183 1.03 -18.21 14.08
N GLU A 184 2.19 -18.57 13.51
CA GLU A 184 3.20 -19.43 14.15
C GLU A 184 3.72 -18.85 15.48
N VAL A 185 3.85 -17.52 15.58
CA VAL A 185 4.30 -16.84 16.81
C VAL A 185 3.14 -16.37 17.71
N GLY A 186 1.89 -16.68 17.36
CA GLY A 186 0.71 -16.36 18.17
C GLY A 186 0.36 -14.87 18.24
N GLU A 187 0.77 -14.08 17.24
CA GLU A 187 0.55 -12.64 17.21
C GLU A 187 -0.76 -12.22 16.50
N SER A 188 -1.34 -11.11 16.94
CA SER A 188 -2.55 -10.52 16.33
C SER A 188 -2.31 -10.09 14.88
N MET A 189 -3.34 -10.23 14.04
CA MET A 189 -3.30 -9.89 12.61
C MET A 189 -3.64 -8.42 12.32
N GLY A 190 -4.34 -7.77 13.23
CA GLY A 190 -4.75 -6.36 13.07
C GLY A 190 -5.67 -5.91 14.20
N GLN A 191 -5.93 -4.61 14.24
CA GLN A 191 -6.79 -3.99 15.22
C GLN A 191 -7.55 -2.80 14.63
N THR A 192 -8.73 -2.54 15.15
CA THR A 192 -9.47 -1.29 14.97
C THR A 192 -9.39 -0.53 16.29
N PRO A 193 -8.97 0.74 16.32
CA PRO A 193 -8.98 1.54 17.55
C PRO A 193 -10.37 1.53 18.17
N GLY A 194 -10.47 1.30 19.48
CA GLY A 194 -11.75 1.21 20.20
C GLY A 194 -12.40 -0.18 20.24
N GLU A 195 -11.94 -1.17 19.48
CA GLU A 195 -12.30 -2.57 19.73
C GLU A 195 -11.47 -3.09 20.91
N SER A 196 -12.09 -3.27 22.08
CA SER A 196 -11.45 -3.94 23.21
C SER A 196 -11.13 -5.37 22.79
N THR A 197 -9.87 -5.77 22.96
CA THR A 197 -9.50 -7.19 22.96
C THR A 197 -10.24 -7.84 24.12
N GLY A 198 -11.40 -8.43 23.85
CA GLY A 198 -12.09 -9.26 24.81
C GLY A 198 -11.14 -10.37 25.23
N GLY A 199 -10.56 -10.23 26.42
CA GLY A 199 -9.74 -11.25 27.02
C GLY A 199 -10.56 -12.52 27.15
N ALA A 200 -10.10 -13.57 26.52
CA ALA A 200 -10.51 -14.91 26.89
C ALA A 200 -9.90 -15.20 28.29
N VAL A 201 -10.81 -15.35 29.26
CA VAL A 201 -10.51 -15.96 30.56
C VAL A 201 -10.38 -17.47 30.38
#